data_838f94bbe5a2610b490bcb5e974b4258
#
_entry.id   838f94bbe5a2610b490bcb5e974b4258
#
_cell.length_a   1.000
_cell.length_b   1.000
_cell.length_c   1.000
_cell.angle_alpha   90.00
_cell.angle_beta   90.00
_cell.angle_gamma   90.00
#
_symmetry.space_group_name_H-M   'P 1'
#
loop_
_entity.id
_entity.type
_entity.pdbx_description
1 polymer ?
#
loop_
_entity_poly.entity_id
_entity_poly.type
_entity_poly.pdbx_seq_one_letter_code
_entity_poly.pdbx_strand_id
1 'polypeptide(L)'
;WLMMNAVGMEVEITEVTDDVAALSFQGPNTRKVLNRVTEKQVDELKYFRMMKNKISGVEVTISRTGYTGDLGYEIWMEAKDALPIWDRLMEVGGDYGIAPVGILAMDMARVEAGLFMLDVDYTSASHAWIEPQKSSPFELGLDWTVALDKPGYFVGRRALEKEKREGSVWKMVG
;
A
#
# COMPACT_ATOMS: atom_id res chain seq x y z
N TRP A 1 -17.29 -6.76 3.48
CA TRP A 1 -17.74 -5.55 2.81
C TRP A 1 -17.78 -5.76 1.28
N LEU A 2 -16.70 -6.22 0.65
CA LEU A 2 -16.64 -6.43 -0.81
C LEU A 2 -17.78 -7.34 -1.30
N MET A 3 -17.96 -8.51 -0.70
CA MET A 3 -19.02 -9.45 -1.07
C MET A 3 -20.41 -8.82 -0.99
N MET A 4 -20.69 -8.05 0.07
CA MET A 4 -22.00 -7.37 0.24
C MET A 4 -22.24 -6.30 -0.83
N ASN A 5 -21.20 -5.62 -1.28
CA ASN A 5 -21.32 -4.55 -2.28
C ASN A 5 -21.15 -5.05 -3.72
N ALA A 6 -20.80 -6.32 -3.93
CA ALA A 6 -20.69 -6.95 -5.24
C ALA A 6 -22.02 -7.56 -5.73
N VAL A 7 -23.09 -7.50 -4.94
CA VAL A 7 -24.40 -8.04 -5.32
C VAL A 7 -24.89 -7.38 -6.61
N GLY A 8 -25.19 -8.20 -7.60
CA GLY A 8 -25.63 -7.75 -8.93
C GLY A 8 -24.47 -7.38 -9.87
N MET A 9 -23.22 -7.58 -9.47
CA MET A 9 -22.04 -7.45 -10.32
C MET A 9 -21.57 -8.82 -10.80
N GLU A 10 -21.04 -8.89 -12.03
CA GLU A 10 -20.42 -10.10 -12.57
C GLU A 10 -18.95 -10.11 -12.15
N VAL A 11 -18.69 -10.46 -10.90
CA VAL A 11 -17.35 -10.51 -10.28
C VAL A 11 -17.20 -11.73 -9.40
N GLU A 12 -16.01 -12.29 -9.36
CA GLU A 12 -15.59 -13.32 -8.42
C GLU A 12 -14.62 -12.72 -7.41
N ILE A 13 -14.83 -13.02 -6.13
CA ILE A 13 -13.97 -12.55 -5.04
C ILE A 13 -13.45 -13.77 -4.30
N THR A 14 -12.15 -14.00 -4.37
CA THR A 14 -11.46 -15.11 -3.72
C THR A 14 -10.53 -14.58 -2.64
N GLU A 15 -10.60 -15.18 -1.47
CA GLU A 15 -9.70 -14.91 -0.36
C GLU A 15 -8.41 -15.74 -0.55
N VAL A 16 -7.26 -15.08 -0.56
CA VAL A 16 -5.94 -15.69 -0.83
C VAL A 16 -4.86 -15.26 0.17
N THR A 17 -5.25 -14.81 1.36
CA THR A 17 -4.32 -14.25 2.35
C THR A 17 -3.22 -15.25 2.75
N ASP A 18 -3.58 -16.52 2.92
CA ASP A 18 -2.62 -17.55 3.34
C ASP A 18 -1.72 -18.02 2.19
N ASP A 19 -2.10 -17.76 0.95
CA ASP A 19 -1.37 -18.17 -0.25
C ASP A 19 -0.32 -17.15 -0.69
N VAL A 20 -0.41 -15.89 -0.21
CA VAL A 20 0.42 -14.78 -0.67
C VAL A 20 1.22 -14.18 0.47
N ALA A 21 2.52 -14.02 0.26
CA ALA A 21 3.40 -13.25 1.13
C ALA A 21 3.85 -11.96 0.45
N ALA A 22 4.14 -10.95 1.26
CA ALA A 22 4.69 -9.68 0.81
C ALA A 22 5.85 -9.24 1.70
N LEU A 23 6.93 -8.76 1.09
CA LEU A 23 8.06 -8.15 1.78
C LEU A 23 8.10 -6.66 1.46
N SER A 24 8.09 -5.82 2.49
CA SER A 24 8.36 -4.40 2.37
C SER A 24 9.86 -4.16 2.38
N PHE A 25 10.41 -3.72 1.25
CA PHE A 25 11.83 -3.50 1.03
C PHE A 25 12.10 -2.03 0.72
N GLN A 26 12.53 -1.29 1.75
CA GLN A 26 12.55 0.16 1.73
C GLN A 26 13.96 0.71 1.96
N GLY A 27 14.24 1.91 1.45
CA GLY A 27 15.49 2.64 1.65
C GLY A 27 16.26 2.92 0.34
N PRO A 28 17.25 3.83 0.38
CA PRO A 28 17.90 4.39 -0.82
C PRO A 28 18.71 3.36 -1.64
N ASN A 29 19.13 2.26 -1.01
CA ASN A 29 19.92 1.21 -1.68
C ASN A 29 19.08 0.05 -2.24
N THR A 30 17.77 0.05 -2.02
CA THR A 30 16.89 -1.08 -2.41
C THR A 30 16.97 -1.41 -3.89
N ARG A 31 17.02 -0.39 -4.76
CA ARG A 31 17.17 -0.58 -6.20
C ARG A 31 18.46 -1.31 -6.57
N LYS A 32 19.57 -0.96 -5.92
CA LYS A 32 20.87 -1.59 -6.17
C LYS A 32 20.84 -3.08 -5.79
N VAL A 33 20.24 -3.41 -4.66
CA VAL A 33 20.09 -4.79 -4.21
C VAL A 33 19.17 -5.56 -5.15
N LEU A 34 17.98 -5.01 -5.48
CA LEU A 34 17.05 -5.65 -6.40
C LEU A 34 17.68 -5.96 -7.75
N ASN A 35 18.41 -5.03 -8.34
CA ASN A 35 19.09 -5.23 -9.63
C ASN A 35 20.17 -6.33 -9.58
N ARG A 36 20.63 -6.75 -8.39
CA ARG A 36 21.56 -7.87 -8.24
C ARG A 36 20.87 -9.23 -8.04
N VAL A 37 19.61 -9.21 -7.65
CA VAL A 37 18.88 -10.45 -7.33
C VAL A 37 17.78 -10.79 -8.33
N THR A 38 17.33 -9.82 -9.12
CA THR A 38 16.25 -9.98 -10.11
C THR A 38 16.79 -10.30 -11.50
N GLU A 39 16.02 -11.04 -12.30
CA GLU A 39 16.35 -11.31 -13.71
C GLU A 39 16.24 -10.05 -14.57
N LYS A 40 15.24 -9.19 -14.30
CA LYS A 40 15.02 -7.92 -15.01
C LYS A 40 15.33 -6.75 -14.09
N GLN A 41 16.05 -5.77 -14.61
CA GLN A 41 16.35 -4.54 -13.84
C GLN A 41 15.06 -3.80 -13.47
N VAL A 42 15.05 -3.18 -12.29
CA VAL A 42 13.89 -2.42 -11.77
C VAL A 42 14.03 -0.91 -11.97
N ASP A 43 15.06 -0.45 -12.68
CA ASP A 43 15.39 0.97 -12.84
C ASP A 43 14.25 1.77 -13.48
N GLU A 44 13.61 1.20 -14.50
CA GLU A 44 12.51 1.82 -15.25
C GLU A 44 11.14 1.67 -14.57
N LEU A 45 11.06 0.95 -13.44
CA LEU A 45 9.81 0.79 -12.72
C LEU A 45 9.42 2.11 -12.08
N LYS A 46 8.35 2.73 -12.59
CA LYS A 46 7.85 4.01 -12.11
C LYS A 46 7.07 3.85 -10.80
N TYR A 47 6.98 4.94 -10.05
CA TYR A 47 6.18 5.00 -8.83
C TYR A 47 4.72 4.58 -9.08
N PHE A 48 4.15 3.83 -8.15
CA PHE A 48 2.81 3.20 -8.29
C PHE A 48 2.65 2.29 -9.53
N ARG A 49 3.73 1.67 -9.99
CA ARG A 49 3.68 0.63 -11.02
C ARG A 49 4.25 -0.68 -10.46
N MET A 50 3.85 -1.77 -11.10
CA MET A 50 4.32 -3.11 -10.78
C MET A 50 4.85 -3.82 -12.02
N MET A 51 5.70 -4.82 -11.79
CA MET A 51 6.21 -5.69 -12.84
C MET A 51 6.33 -7.12 -12.35
N LYS A 52 6.15 -8.07 -13.26
CA LYS A 52 6.51 -9.48 -13.04
C LYS A 52 8.00 -9.66 -13.23
N ASN A 53 8.63 -10.36 -12.29
CA ASN A 53 10.07 -10.61 -12.29
C ASN A 53 10.36 -11.97 -11.64
N LYS A 54 11.64 -12.33 -11.54
CA LYS A 54 12.09 -13.50 -10.76
C LYS A 54 13.26 -13.13 -9.85
N ILE A 55 13.29 -13.75 -8.69
CA ILE A 55 14.42 -13.73 -7.74
C ILE A 55 14.82 -15.18 -7.49
N SER A 56 16.07 -15.52 -7.81
CA SER A 56 16.58 -16.91 -7.69
C SER A 56 15.69 -17.95 -8.39
N GLY A 57 15.10 -17.59 -9.54
CA GLY A 57 14.19 -18.46 -10.31
C GLY A 57 12.74 -18.48 -9.82
N VAL A 58 12.44 -17.91 -8.66
CA VAL A 58 11.08 -17.79 -8.10
C VAL A 58 10.35 -16.62 -8.70
N GLU A 59 9.13 -16.82 -9.15
CA GLU A 59 8.28 -15.75 -9.70
C GLU A 59 7.80 -14.79 -8.60
N VAL A 60 7.99 -13.50 -8.85
CA VAL A 60 7.56 -12.43 -7.95
C VAL A 60 6.86 -11.32 -8.72
N THR A 61 6.00 -10.59 -8.02
CA THR A 61 5.50 -9.30 -8.48
C THR A 61 6.17 -8.22 -7.65
N ILE A 62 6.86 -7.28 -8.29
CA ILE A 62 7.53 -6.16 -7.63
C ILE A 62 6.73 -4.90 -7.93
N SER A 63 6.26 -4.21 -6.90
CA SER A 63 5.65 -2.89 -7.00
C SER A 63 6.60 -1.82 -6.46
N ARG A 64 6.64 -0.65 -7.11
CA ARG A 64 7.36 0.50 -6.57
C ARG A 64 6.43 1.32 -5.70
N THR A 65 6.18 0.76 -4.53
CA THR A 65 5.34 1.29 -3.46
C THR A 65 6.03 1.13 -2.12
N GLY A 66 5.61 1.86 -1.11
CA GLY A 66 6.16 1.76 0.23
C GLY A 66 5.45 2.69 1.20
N TYR A 67 5.78 2.55 2.47
CA TYR A 67 5.14 3.25 3.56
C TYR A 67 6.13 3.97 4.49
N THR A 68 7.28 4.38 3.93
CA THR A 68 8.36 5.05 4.69
C THR A 68 8.76 6.41 4.14
N GLY A 69 8.13 6.84 3.03
CA GLY A 69 8.47 8.11 2.36
C GLY A 69 9.77 8.06 1.55
N ASP A 70 10.56 7.01 1.65
CA ASP A 70 11.81 6.83 0.90
C ASP A 70 11.58 5.94 -0.35
N LEU A 71 12.63 5.78 -1.16
CA LEU A 71 12.63 4.81 -2.24
C LEU A 71 12.34 3.42 -1.68
N GLY A 72 11.35 2.76 -2.22
CA GLY A 72 10.95 1.44 -1.75
C GLY A 72 10.24 0.62 -2.78
N TYR A 73 10.19 -0.67 -2.49
CA TYR A 73 9.51 -1.68 -3.27
C TYR A 73 8.78 -2.64 -2.34
N GLU A 74 7.68 -3.19 -2.83
CA GLU A 74 7.02 -4.33 -2.20
C GLU A 74 7.15 -5.52 -3.14
N ILE A 75 7.53 -6.67 -2.58
CA ILE A 75 7.82 -7.90 -3.31
C ILE A 75 6.78 -8.93 -2.90
N TRP A 76 5.92 -9.31 -3.83
CA TRP A 76 4.81 -10.23 -3.64
C TRP A 76 5.14 -11.57 -4.26
N MET A 77 4.91 -12.67 -3.53
CA MET A 77 5.22 -14.04 -3.94
C MET A 77 4.21 -15.02 -3.34
N GLU A 78 4.26 -16.28 -3.76
CA GLU A 78 3.57 -17.34 -3.03
C GLU A 78 4.15 -17.48 -1.62
N ALA A 79 3.31 -17.72 -0.62
CA ALA A 79 3.72 -17.76 0.79
C ALA A 79 4.86 -18.74 1.07
N LYS A 80 4.88 -19.90 0.38
CA LYS A 80 5.94 -20.92 0.50
C LYS A 80 7.33 -20.42 0.09
N ASP A 81 7.39 -19.39 -0.74
CA ASP A 81 8.63 -18.85 -1.32
C ASP A 81 9.18 -17.64 -0.55
N ALA A 82 8.48 -17.20 0.50
CA ALA A 82 8.85 -15.99 1.25
C ALA A 82 10.24 -16.09 1.89
N LEU A 83 10.55 -17.22 2.54
CA LEU A 83 11.83 -17.40 3.25
C LEU A 83 13.04 -17.44 2.29
N PRO A 84 13.04 -18.22 1.21
CA PRO A 84 14.13 -18.17 0.22
C PRO A 84 14.39 -16.79 -0.37
N ILE A 85 13.34 -16.00 -0.61
CA ILE A 85 13.47 -14.64 -1.12
C ILE A 85 14.03 -13.71 -0.05
N TRP A 86 13.56 -13.81 1.19
CA TRP A 86 14.11 -13.06 2.32
C TRP A 86 15.61 -13.32 2.48
N ASP A 87 16.01 -14.60 2.54
CA ASP A 87 17.41 -14.98 2.72
C ASP A 87 18.29 -14.44 1.59
N ARG A 88 17.81 -14.50 0.35
CA ARG A 88 18.54 -13.95 -0.79
C ARG A 88 18.70 -12.42 -0.73
N LEU A 89 17.68 -11.72 -0.31
CA LEU A 89 17.74 -10.26 -0.12
C LEU A 89 18.72 -9.90 1.01
N MET A 90 18.66 -10.62 2.13
CA MET A 90 19.57 -10.40 3.26
C MET A 90 21.03 -10.68 2.90
N GLU A 91 21.29 -11.76 2.16
CA GLU A 91 22.63 -12.11 1.69
C GLU A 91 23.24 -10.99 0.84
N VAL A 92 22.56 -10.59 -0.23
CA VAL A 92 23.07 -9.58 -1.17
C VAL A 92 23.02 -8.17 -0.56
N GLY A 93 22.00 -7.91 0.25
CA GLY A 93 21.80 -6.63 0.93
C GLY A 93 22.83 -6.33 1.99
N GLY A 94 23.57 -7.35 2.50
CA GLY A 94 24.64 -7.17 3.47
C GLY A 94 25.69 -6.15 3.02
N ASP A 95 26.07 -6.19 1.76
CA ASP A 95 27.02 -5.23 1.16
C ASP A 95 26.49 -3.76 1.15
N TYR A 96 25.18 -3.58 1.35
CA TYR A 96 24.47 -2.30 1.27
C TYR A 96 23.89 -1.85 2.62
N GLY A 97 24.18 -2.57 3.69
CA GLY A 97 23.73 -2.24 5.04
C GLY A 97 22.24 -2.57 5.28
N ILE A 98 21.71 -3.63 4.65
CA ILE A 98 20.35 -4.10 4.93
C ILE A 98 20.20 -4.51 6.39
N ALA A 99 19.07 -4.19 6.97
CA ALA A 99 18.70 -4.65 8.31
C ALA A 99 17.19 -4.92 8.38
N PRO A 100 16.76 -5.92 9.16
CA PRO A 100 15.35 -6.07 9.51
C PRO A 100 14.86 -4.85 10.30
N VAL A 101 13.64 -4.41 9.99
CA VAL A 101 13.03 -3.24 10.63
C VAL A 101 11.78 -3.65 11.39
N GLY A 102 11.66 -3.23 12.64
CA GLY A 102 10.49 -3.46 13.47
C GLY A 102 9.35 -2.49 13.13
N ILE A 103 8.13 -2.89 13.51
CA ILE A 103 6.90 -2.13 13.22
C ILE A 103 6.95 -0.68 13.76
N LEU A 104 7.54 -0.46 14.93
CA LEU A 104 7.64 0.87 15.54
C LEU A 104 8.55 1.80 14.74
N ALA A 105 9.64 1.28 14.17
CA ALA A 105 10.53 2.10 13.32
C ALA A 105 9.84 2.45 11.99
N MET A 106 9.06 1.52 11.42
CA MET A 106 8.23 1.80 10.26
C MET A 106 7.16 2.86 10.59
N ASP A 107 6.54 2.78 11.76
CA ASP A 107 5.53 3.76 12.21
C ASP A 107 6.14 5.16 12.36
N MET A 108 7.34 5.28 12.90
CA MET A 108 8.07 6.56 12.94
C MET A 108 8.33 7.10 11.53
N ALA A 109 8.83 6.27 10.63
CA ALA A 109 9.15 6.68 9.26
C ALA A 109 7.89 7.14 8.50
N ARG A 110 6.76 6.44 8.62
CA ARG A 110 5.53 6.82 7.94
C ARG A 110 4.95 8.15 8.47
N VAL A 111 5.07 8.41 9.80
CA VAL A 111 4.66 9.69 10.39
C VAL A 111 5.51 10.84 9.86
N GLU A 112 6.83 10.68 9.83
CA GLU A 112 7.74 11.67 9.25
C GLU A 112 7.44 11.94 7.77
N ALA A 113 6.97 10.91 7.05
CA ALA A 113 6.56 11.03 5.64
C ALA A 113 5.15 11.61 5.45
N GLY A 114 4.38 11.84 6.51
CA GLY A 114 2.99 12.30 6.45
C GLY A 114 2.01 11.26 5.92
N LEU A 115 2.31 9.97 6.09
CA LEU A 115 1.45 8.87 5.65
C LEU A 115 0.52 8.44 6.78
N PHE A 116 -0.79 8.49 6.55
CA PHE A 116 -1.81 8.15 7.55
C PHE A 116 -2.00 6.66 7.72
N MET A 117 -2.27 6.25 8.95
CA MET A 117 -2.63 4.88 9.29
C MET A 117 -4.06 4.83 9.84
N LEU A 118 -4.88 3.99 9.23
CA LEU A 118 -6.25 3.72 9.65
C LEU A 118 -6.27 3.18 11.08
N ASP A 119 -7.22 3.66 11.89
CA ASP A 119 -7.40 3.33 13.31
C ASP A 119 -6.21 3.71 14.22
N VAL A 120 -5.26 4.49 13.69
CA VAL A 120 -4.19 5.12 14.46
C VAL A 120 -4.33 6.64 14.39
N ASP A 121 -4.31 7.21 13.18
CA ASP A 121 -4.41 8.67 13.00
C ASP A 121 -5.86 9.13 12.80
N TYR A 122 -6.74 8.24 12.36
CA TYR A 122 -8.18 8.49 12.23
C TYR A 122 -8.98 7.21 12.40
N THR A 123 -10.23 7.32 12.84
CA THR A 123 -11.09 6.16 13.10
C THR A 123 -11.71 5.65 11.80
N SER A 124 -11.62 4.34 11.56
CA SER A 124 -12.31 3.73 10.43
C SER A 124 -13.83 3.84 10.58
N ALA A 125 -14.54 3.94 9.45
CA ALA A 125 -16.00 3.99 9.48
C ALA A 125 -16.65 2.71 10.06
N SER A 126 -15.93 1.58 10.05
CA SER A 126 -16.38 0.32 10.67
C SER A 126 -16.25 0.31 12.19
N HIS A 127 -15.33 1.11 12.75
CA HIS A 127 -15.08 1.23 14.19
C HIS A 127 -15.69 2.50 14.79
N ALA A 128 -16.20 3.40 13.97
CA ALA A 128 -16.85 4.61 14.43
C ALA A 128 -18.17 4.31 15.15
N TRP A 129 -18.33 4.80 16.36
CA TRP A 129 -19.52 4.64 17.19
C TRP A 129 -20.57 5.71 16.91
N ILE A 130 -20.13 6.88 16.49
CA ILE A 130 -20.98 8.03 16.20
C ILE A 130 -20.51 8.71 14.90
N GLU A 131 -21.41 9.39 14.21
CA GLU A 131 -21.09 10.06 12.93
C GLU A 131 -19.88 11.01 13.00
N PRO A 132 -19.69 11.84 14.06
CA PRO A 132 -18.53 12.74 14.15
C PRO A 132 -17.17 12.04 14.23
N GLN A 133 -17.10 10.74 14.48
CA GLN A 133 -15.85 9.97 14.47
C GLN A 133 -15.45 9.51 13.07
N LYS A 134 -16.38 9.51 12.13
CA LYS A 134 -16.08 9.13 10.74
C LYS A 134 -15.32 10.25 10.07
N SER A 135 -14.29 9.88 9.32
CA SER A 135 -13.53 10.80 8.49
C SER A 135 -13.77 10.52 7.01
N SER A 136 -13.90 11.59 6.24
CA SER A 136 -13.95 11.50 4.78
C SER A 136 -12.56 11.64 4.16
N PRO A 137 -12.37 11.22 2.89
CA PRO A 137 -11.14 11.50 2.16
C PRO A 137 -10.82 13.00 2.06
N PHE A 138 -11.83 13.86 2.01
CA PHE A 138 -11.63 15.31 1.95
C PHE A 138 -11.10 15.87 3.26
N GLU A 139 -11.61 15.41 4.39
CA GLU A 139 -11.12 15.78 5.73
C GLU A 139 -9.67 15.38 5.96
N LEU A 140 -9.25 14.23 5.38
CA LEU A 140 -7.90 13.70 5.47
C LEU A 140 -6.92 14.29 4.43
N GLY A 141 -7.37 15.21 3.54
CA GLY A 141 -6.53 15.70 2.45
C GLY A 141 -6.24 14.66 1.36
N LEU A 142 -7.07 13.62 1.27
CA LEU A 142 -7.00 12.55 0.27
C LEU A 142 -7.99 12.74 -0.88
N ASP A 143 -8.44 13.95 -1.12
CA ASP A 143 -9.39 14.33 -2.17
C ASP A 143 -8.95 13.89 -3.57
N TRP A 144 -7.65 13.86 -3.82
CA TRP A 144 -7.05 13.40 -5.07
C TRP A 144 -7.34 11.91 -5.37
N THR A 145 -7.76 11.12 -4.38
CA THR A 145 -8.18 9.72 -4.57
C THR A 145 -9.64 9.60 -5.02
N VAL A 146 -10.41 10.69 -4.96
CA VAL A 146 -11.86 10.70 -5.21
C VAL A 146 -12.16 11.21 -6.62
N ALA A 147 -12.52 10.30 -7.53
CA ALA A 147 -12.90 10.63 -8.90
C ALA A 147 -14.42 10.78 -9.03
N LEU A 148 -14.96 11.99 -8.74
CA LEU A 148 -16.41 12.27 -8.86
C LEU A 148 -16.88 12.43 -10.31
N ASP A 149 -15.98 12.68 -11.23
CA ASP A 149 -16.21 12.75 -12.69
C ASP A 149 -16.27 11.37 -13.35
N LYS A 150 -15.87 10.31 -12.64
CA LYS A 150 -15.93 8.93 -13.11
C LYS A 150 -17.36 8.55 -13.50
N PRO A 151 -17.58 7.93 -14.68
CA PRO A 151 -18.91 7.44 -15.06
C PRO A 151 -19.39 6.33 -14.12
N GLY A 152 -20.70 6.26 -13.90
CA GLY A 152 -21.34 5.28 -13.05
C GLY A 152 -21.36 5.65 -11.57
N TYR A 153 -22.12 4.85 -10.82
CA TYR A 153 -22.28 4.99 -9.38
C TYR A 153 -21.20 4.20 -8.64
N PHE A 154 -20.78 4.72 -7.49
CA PHE A 154 -19.96 3.99 -6.52
C PHE A 154 -20.42 4.30 -5.09
N VAL A 155 -20.13 3.42 -4.16
CA VAL A 155 -20.53 3.56 -2.75
C VAL A 155 -19.90 4.81 -2.15
N GLY A 156 -20.72 5.68 -1.54
CA GLY A 156 -20.28 6.95 -0.96
C GLY A 156 -20.35 8.16 -1.90
N ARG A 157 -20.58 7.98 -3.21
CA ARG A 157 -20.58 9.07 -4.20
C ARG A 157 -21.46 10.24 -3.79
N ARG A 158 -22.72 10.00 -3.38
CA ARG A 158 -23.66 11.06 -2.99
C ARG A 158 -23.17 11.88 -1.80
N ALA A 159 -22.60 11.21 -0.80
CA ALA A 159 -22.04 11.87 0.38
C ALA A 159 -20.86 12.74 0.01
N LEU A 160 -19.93 12.22 -0.80
CA LEU A 160 -18.75 12.95 -1.26
C LEU A 160 -19.11 14.14 -2.19
N GLU A 161 -20.12 13.98 -3.06
CA GLU A 161 -20.63 15.09 -3.89
C GLU A 161 -21.25 16.20 -3.03
N LYS A 162 -21.98 15.82 -1.97
CA LYS A 162 -22.55 16.78 -1.01
C LYS A 162 -21.43 17.52 -0.27
N GLU A 163 -20.49 16.78 0.31
CA GLU A 163 -19.38 17.37 1.05
C GLU A 163 -18.49 18.28 0.19
N LYS A 164 -18.19 17.85 -1.06
CA LYS A 164 -17.44 18.71 -2.00
C LYS A 164 -18.13 20.04 -2.28
N ARG A 165 -19.47 20.04 -2.31
CA ARG A 165 -20.27 21.26 -2.54
C ARG A 165 -20.39 22.14 -1.30
N GLU A 166 -20.53 21.55 -0.12
CA GLU A 166 -20.81 22.22 1.15
C GLU A 166 -19.55 22.52 1.96
N GLY A 167 -18.45 21.85 1.65
CA GLY A 167 -17.19 21.88 2.39
C GLY A 167 -17.15 20.83 3.50
N SER A 168 -15.94 20.41 3.87
CA SER A 168 -15.72 19.51 5.00
C SER A 168 -15.82 20.25 6.33
N VAL A 169 -16.36 19.59 7.36
CA VAL A 169 -16.51 20.15 8.72
C VAL A 169 -15.15 20.18 9.44
N TRP A 170 -14.33 19.18 9.20
CA TRP A 170 -13.00 19.00 9.79
C TRP A 170 -11.93 19.00 8.71
N LYS A 171 -10.70 19.24 9.13
CA LYS A 171 -9.54 19.08 8.27
C LYS A 171 -8.38 18.60 9.12
N MET A 172 -7.74 17.53 8.68
CA MET A 172 -6.50 17.06 9.27
C MET A 172 -5.40 18.07 8.97
N VAL A 173 -4.61 18.39 9.98
CA VAL A 173 -3.45 19.30 9.91
C VAL A 173 -2.29 18.63 10.61
N GLY A 174 -1.06 18.86 10.13
CA GLY A 174 0.18 18.36 10.69
C GLY A 174 1.16 19.48 10.94
#